data_5be38ba04d02b89b22fd068b2581cdca
#
_entry.id   5be38ba04d02b89b22fd068b2581cdca
#
_cell.length_a   1.000
_cell.length_b   1.000
_cell.length_c   1.000
_cell.angle_alpha   90.00
_cell.angle_beta   90.00
_cell.angle_gamma   90.00
#
_symmetry.space_group_name_H-M   'P 1'
#
loop_
_entity.id
_entity.type
_entity.pdbx_description
1 polymer ?
#
loop_
_entity_poly.entity_id
_entity_poly.type
_entity_poly.pdbx_seq_one_letter_code
_entity_poly.pdbx_strand_id
1 'polypeptide(L)'
;MKRILIAILTALTLLAGWTPAAHAADRTPLLMEGKKTLYQRVITHPGASLYAGQGEGSTVIQKAVRPFSVFYVYTRDGNWLEVGASTTKPDGWIKATDTTAWNQALTLLFTDRSQRQPVLFFKDHKAIMDVCQAEDLPGSLSKLRAEAKAAQQGDAPADLPILAVEPDDAQGA
;
A
#
# COMPACT_ATOMS: atom_id res chain seq x y z
N MET A 1 -7.71 -67.69 19.36
CA MET A 1 -7.44 -66.87 18.17
C MET A 1 -8.11 -65.54 18.28
N LYS A 2 -7.81 -64.75 19.34
CA LYS A 2 -8.44 -63.40 19.58
C LYS A 2 -7.45 -62.29 20.03
N ARG A 3 -6.15 -62.48 19.83
CA ARG A 3 -5.13 -61.53 20.35
C ARG A 3 -4.24 -60.88 19.29
N ILE A 4 -4.49 -61.11 17.99
CA ILE A 4 -3.65 -60.55 16.89
C ILE A 4 -4.29 -59.36 16.20
N LEU A 5 -5.55 -59.01 16.46
CA LEU A 5 -6.31 -57.97 15.76
C LEU A 5 -6.21 -56.56 16.38
N ILE A 6 -5.56 -56.40 17.53
CA ILE A 6 -5.46 -55.11 18.23
C ILE A 6 -4.15 -54.36 17.92
N ALA A 7 -3.14 -55.05 17.39
CA ALA A 7 -1.82 -54.46 17.16
C ALA A 7 -1.70 -53.70 15.81
N ILE A 8 -2.67 -53.81 14.90
CA ILE A 8 -2.60 -53.15 13.58
C ILE A 8 -3.28 -51.77 13.55
N LEU A 9 -4.13 -51.48 14.52
CA LEU A 9 -4.90 -50.22 14.53
C LEU A 9 -4.17 -49.03 15.17
N THR A 10 -3.06 -49.27 15.86
CA THR A 10 -2.28 -48.20 16.53
C THR A 10 -1.12 -47.63 15.70
N ALA A 11 -0.80 -48.24 14.56
CA ALA A 11 0.31 -47.80 13.70
C ALA A 11 -0.09 -46.77 12.61
N LEU A 12 -1.40 -46.49 12.44
CA LEU A 12 -1.90 -45.66 11.33
C LEU A 12 -2.16 -44.20 11.73
N THR A 13 -1.96 -43.80 12.99
CA THR A 13 -2.28 -42.44 13.47
C THR A 13 -1.06 -41.52 13.64
N LEU A 14 0.15 -41.93 13.28
CA LEU A 14 1.38 -41.14 13.47
C LEU A 14 1.94 -40.51 12.19
N LEU A 15 1.22 -40.56 11.05
CA LEU A 15 1.66 -39.96 9.78
C LEU A 15 0.94 -38.64 9.41
N ALA A 16 0.11 -38.11 10.29
CA ALA A 16 -0.60 -36.84 10.04
C ALA A 16 0.03 -35.70 10.85
N GLY A 17 1.17 -35.18 10.42
CA GLY A 17 1.76 -34.08 11.19
C GLY A 17 2.96 -33.36 10.60
N TRP A 18 3.42 -33.73 9.43
CA TRP A 18 4.43 -32.93 8.74
C TRP A 18 3.82 -32.25 7.48
N THR A 19 3.05 -31.19 7.69
CA THR A 19 2.92 -30.21 6.64
C THR A 19 4.28 -29.51 6.57
N PRO A 20 5.03 -29.62 5.46
CA PRO A 20 6.20 -28.76 5.29
C PRO A 20 5.68 -27.34 5.40
N ALA A 21 6.21 -26.54 6.33
CA ALA A 21 6.05 -25.11 6.31
C ALA A 21 6.49 -24.70 4.90
N ALA A 22 5.55 -24.29 4.07
CA ALA A 22 5.87 -23.72 2.78
C ALA A 22 6.80 -22.56 3.07
N HIS A 23 8.09 -22.75 2.87
CA HIS A 23 9.04 -21.65 2.87
C HIS A 23 8.48 -20.70 1.83
N ALA A 24 8.05 -19.52 2.27
CA ALA A 24 7.69 -18.46 1.36
C ALA A 24 8.93 -18.25 0.47
N ALA A 25 8.86 -18.75 -0.76
CA ALA A 25 9.94 -18.60 -1.72
C ALA A 25 10.23 -17.10 -1.79
N ASP A 26 11.51 -16.73 -1.79
CA ASP A 26 11.93 -15.36 -2.00
C ASP A 26 11.27 -14.84 -3.28
N ARG A 27 10.28 -14.00 -3.11
CA ARG A 27 9.52 -13.41 -4.21
C ARG A 27 9.99 -11.98 -4.40
N THR A 28 10.17 -11.59 -5.64
CA THR A 28 10.56 -10.22 -5.99
C THR A 28 9.32 -9.39 -6.35
N PRO A 29 9.30 -8.09 -6.00
CA PRO A 29 8.22 -7.21 -6.41
C PRO A 29 8.16 -7.03 -7.94
N LEU A 30 7.00 -6.61 -8.42
CA LEU A 30 6.79 -6.27 -9.83
C LEU A 30 7.67 -5.09 -10.25
N LEU A 31 8.25 -5.18 -11.43
CA LEU A 31 8.99 -4.05 -12.01
C LEU A 31 8.01 -2.99 -12.53
N MET A 32 8.42 -1.74 -12.47
CA MET A 32 7.72 -0.66 -13.17
C MET A 32 7.81 -0.89 -14.68
N GLU A 33 6.74 -0.52 -15.39
CA GLU A 33 6.68 -0.64 -16.83
C GLU A 33 7.89 0.02 -17.51
N GLY A 34 8.52 -0.70 -18.43
CA GLY A 34 9.72 -0.26 -19.13
C GLY A 34 10.99 -0.10 -18.29
N LYS A 35 10.98 -0.51 -17.01
CA LYS A 35 12.16 -0.44 -16.13
C LYS A 35 12.70 -1.83 -15.83
N LYS A 36 14.04 -1.93 -15.70
CA LYS A 36 14.74 -3.20 -15.43
C LYS A 36 15.16 -3.36 -13.96
N THR A 37 15.16 -2.28 -13.20
CA THR A 37 15.69 -2.25 -11.82
C THR A 37 14.80 -1.52 -10.82
N LEU A 38 13.72 -0.88 -11.29
CA LEU A 38 12.81 -0.13 -10.42
C LEU A 38 11.54 -0.94 -10.17
N TYR A 39 11.26 -1.21 -8.92
CA TYR A 39 10.05 -1.92 -8.49
C TYR A 39 8.85 -0.98 -8.38
N GLN A 40 7.66 -1.53 -8.64
CA GLN A 40 6.40 -0.84 -8.38
C GLN A 40 6.23 -0.64 -6.88
N ARG A 41 5.84 0.57 -6.50
CA ARG A 41 5.54 0.94 -5.12
C ARG A 41 4.20 1.68 -5.06
N VAL A 42 3.55 1.56 -3.93
CA VAL A 42 2.32 2.30 -3.60
C VAL A 42 2.47 2.95 -2.24
N ILE A 43 1.66 3.98 -2.02
CA ILE A 43 1.55 4.71 -0.76
C ILE A 43 0.15 4.50 -0.23
N THR A 44 0.01 4.18 1.05
CA THR A 44 -1.29 3.95 1.69
C THR A 44 -2.02 5.25 2.00
N HIS A 45 -3.34 5.22 1.83
CA HIS A 45 -4.24 6.26 2.30
C HIS A 45 -4.55 6.09 3.80
N PRO A 46 -5.06 7.15 4.47
CA PRO A 46 -5.62 7.02 5.81
C PRO A 46 -6.73 5.97 5.84
N GLY A 47 -6.71 5.10 6.86
CA GLY A 47 -7.72 4.04 7.03
C GLY A 47 -7.44 2.74 6.28
N ALA A 48 -6.41 2.68 5.43
CA ALA A 48 -6.00 1.45 4.76
C ALA A 48 -5.74 0.31 5.74
N SER A 49 -6.08 -0.92 5.37
CA SER A 49 -5.87 -2.11 6.19
C SER A 49 -5.14 -3.19 5.39
N LEU A 50 -4.35 -4.00 6.09
CA LEU A 50 -3.63 -5.13 5.50
C LEU A 50 -4.37 -6.43 5.82
N TYR A 51 -4.53 -7.30 4.84
CA TYR A 51 -5.28 -8.53 4.88
C TYR A 51 -4.39 -9.75 4.60
N ALA A 52 -4.72 -10.90 5.17
CA ALA A 52 -3.99 -12.15 4.94
C ALA A 52 -4.19 -12.73 3.52
N GLY A 53 -5.27 -12.35 2.85
CA GLY A 53 -5.59 -12.78 1.49
C GLY A 53 -6.49 -11.77 0.81
N GLN A 54 -6.86 -12.08 -0.42
CA GLN A 54 -7.80 -11.28 -1.20
C GLN A 54 -9.22 -11.41 -0.65
N GLY A 55 -10.00 -10.37 -0.84
CA GLY A 55 -11.42 -10.33 -0.49
C GLY A 55 -11.72 -9.73 0.88
N GLU A 56 -12.92 -9.16 0.99
CA GLU A 56 -13.37 -8.47 2.22
C GLU A 56 -13.60 -9.41 3.40
N GLY A 57 -13.78 -10.71 3.14
CA GLY A 57 -13.88 -11.76 4.16
C GLY A 57 -12.54 -12.27 4.67
N SER A 58 -11.43 -11.80 4.12
CA SER A 58 -10.11 -12.22 4.55
C SER A 58 -9.76 -11.65 5.94
N THR A 59 -8.98 -12.42 6.69
CA THR A 59 -8.50 -11.99 8.01
C THR A 59 -7.67 -10.71 7.90
N VAL A 60 -8.01 -9.69 8.70
CA VAL A 60 -7.24 -8.46 8.81
C VAL A 60 -5.99 -8.73 9.64
N ILE A 61 -4.82 -8.58 9.02
CA ILE A 61 -3.51 -8.70 9.70
C ILE A 61 -3.24 -7.44 10.52
N GLN A 62 -3.49 -6.27 9.89
CA GLN A 62 -3.24 -4.98 10.52
C GLN A 62 -4.37 -4.02 10.13
N LYS A 63 -5.12 -3.55 11.13
CA LYS A 63 -6.08 -2.45 10.97
C LYS A 63 -5.35 -1.12 10.97
N ALA A 64 -5.82 -0.18 10.15
CA ALA A 64 -5.29 1.17 10.10
C ALA A 64 -3.76 1.16 9.97
N VAL A 65 -3.28 0.63 8.84
CA VAL A 65 -1.88 0.78 8.46
C VAL A 65 -1.52 2.26 8.56
N ARG A 66 -0.34 2.57 9.09
CA ARG A 66 0.12 3.96 9.20
C ARG A 66 -0.09 4.67 7.85
N PRO A 67 -0.79 5.80 7.82
CA PRO A 67 -1.00 6.55 6.59
C PRO A 67 0.32 6.89 5.90
N PHE A 68 0.29 6.91 4.57
CA PHE A 68 1.45 7.23 3.73
C PHE A 68 2.64 6.26 3.86
N SER A 69 2.40 5.06 4.41
CA SER A 69 3.39 3.98 4.36
C SER A 69 3.62 3.54 2.93
N VAL A 70 4.88 3.29 2.60
CA VAL A 70 5.29 2.84 1.27
C VAL A 70 5.43 1.32 1.26
N PHE A 71 4.78 0.68 0.29
CA PHE A 71 4.90 -0.76 0.06
C PHE A 71 5.35 -1.05 -1.36
N TYR A 72 6.12 -2.11 -1.54
CA TYR A 72 6.40 -2.73 -2.82
C TYR A 72 5.21 -3.60 -3.25
N VAL A 73 4.89 -3.61 -4.53
CA VAL A 73 3.80 -4.41 -5.10
C VAL A 73 4.36 -5.71 -5.65
N TYR A 74 3.85 -6.83 -5.18
CA TYR A 74 4.24 -8.17 -5.62
C TYR A 74 3.29 -8.77 -6.65
N THR A 75 2.00 -8.53 -6.48
CA THR A 75 0.95 -9.03 -7.38
C THR A 75 -0.16 -8.00 -7.48
N ARG A 76 -0.78 -7.90 -8.66
CA ARG A 76 -2.05 -7.20 -8.88
C ARG A 76 -3.09 -8.21 -9.30
N ASP A 77 -4.22 -8.23 -8.62
CA ASP A 77 -5.35 -9.06 -8.98
C ASP A 77 -6.66 -8.29 -8.74
N GLY A 78 -7.28 -7.85 -9.82
CA GLY A 78 -8.45 -6.98 -9.76
C GLY A 78 -8.20 -5.74 -8.92
N ASN A 79 -9.00 -5.57 -7.86
CA ASN A 79 -8.91 -4.43 -6.93
C ASN A 79 -8.00 -4.71 -5.71
N TRP A 80 -7.16 -5.72 -5.78
CA TRP A 80 -6.26 -6.11 -4.70
C TRP A 80 -4.81 -6.09 -5.13
N LEU A 81 -3.95 -5.65 -4.21
CA LEU A 81 -2.51 -5.63 -4.37
C LEU A 81 -1.90 -6.48 -3.26
N GLU A 82 -1.07 -7.44 -3.64
CA GLU A 82 -0.17 -8.09 -2.69
C GLU A 82 1.03 -7.19 -2.49
N VAL A 83 1.30 -6.84 -1.24
CA VAL A 83 2.29 -5.81 -0.91
C VAL A 83 3.22 -6.26 0.21
N GLY A 84 4.41 -5.65 0.26
CA GLY A 84 5.37 -5.88 1.31
C GLY A 84 6.25 -4.65 1.57
N ALA A 85 6.67 -4.47 2.80
CA ALA A 85 7.56 -3.38 3.20
C ALA A 85 9.01 -3.57 2.69
N SER A 86 9.39 -4.80 2.35
CA SER A 86 10.71 -5.15 1.80
C SER A 86 10.62 -5.65 0.36
N THR A 87 11.75 -5.92 -0.27
CA THR A 87 11.84 -6.49 -1.63
C THR A 87 12.02 -8.02 -1.63
N THR A 88 11.95 -8.66 -0.48
CA THR A 88 12.25 -10.10 -0.33
C THR A 88 11.00 -10.94 -0.14
N LYS A 89 9.96 -10.39 0.48
CA LYS A 89 8.71 -11.11 0.75
C LYS A 89 7.51 -10.16 0.82
N PRO A 90 6.32 -10.61 0.42
CA PRO A 90 5.08 -9.90 0.70
C PRO A 90 4.70 -10.02 2.18
N ASP A 91 3.97 -9.03 2.68
CA ASP A 91 3.43 -8.99 4.04
C ASP A 91 1.92 -9.27 4.07
N GLY A 92 1.22 -9.04 2.95
CA GLY A 92 -0.21 -9.26 2.84
C GLY A 92 -0.85 -8.55 1.66
N TRP A 93 -2.16 -8.37 1.74
CA TRP A 93 -2.98 -7.78 0.68
C TRP A 93 -3.61 -6.46 1.13
N ILE A 94 -3.71 -5.51 0.21
CA ILE A 94 -4.35 -4.21 0.44
C ILE A 94 -5.28 -3.91 -0.74
N LYS A 95 -6.35 -3.15 -0.52
CA LYS A 95 -7.22 -2.69 -1.62
C LYS A 95 -6.46 -1.66 -2.45
N ALA A 96 -6.54 -1.77 -3.77
CA ALA A 96 -5.93 -0.80 -4.68
C ALA A 96 -6.51 0.61 -4.48
N THR A 97 -7.80 0.71 -4.13
CA THR A 97 -8.50 1.97 -3.79
C THR A 97 -7.94 2.67 -2.56
N ASP A 98 -7.30 1.93 -1.66
CA ASP A 98 -6.73 2.46 -0.43
C ASP A 98 -5.25 2.85 -0.60
N THR A 99 -4.79 2.94 -1.86
CA THR A 99 -3.42 3.25 -2.20
C THR A 99 -3.32 4.17 -3.41
N THR A 100 -2.19 4.87 -3.51
CA THR A 100 -1.79 5.62 -4.72
C THR A 100 -0.43 5.12 -5.19
N ALA A 101 -0.25 5.03 -6.51
CA ALA A 101 1.04 4.67 -7.08
C ALA A 101 2.10 5.71 -6.70
N TRP A 102 3.29 5.25 -6.31
CA TRP A 102 4.39 6.13 -5.87
C TRP A 102 4.74 7.21 -6.90
N ASN A 103 4.68 6.91 -8.19
CA ASN A 103 4.99 7.85 -9.26
C ASN A 103 3.95 8.97 -9.44
N GLN A 104 2.80 8.88 -8.76
CA GLN A 104 1.78 9.92 -8.70
C GLN A 104 1.93 10.82 -7.47
N ALA A 105 2.84 10.48 -6.55
CA ALA A 105 3.13 11.32 -5.39
C ALA A 105 4.13 12.42 -5.77
N LEU A 106 3.84 13.66 -5.40
CA LEU A 106 4.71 14.81 -5.61
C LEU A 106 5.06 15.44 -4.27
N THR A 107 6.36 15.47 -3.96
CA THR A 107 6.90 16.23 -2.82
C THR A 107 7.55 17.51 -3.35
N LEU A 108 7.10 18.65 -2.85
CA LEU A 108 7.63 19.94 -3.23
C LEU A 108 8.52 20.47 -2.13
N LEU A 109 9.76 20.78 -2.51
CA LEU A 109 10.75 21.39 -1.65
C LEU A 109 10.83 22.86 -2.05
N PHE A 110 10.25 23.75 -1.24
CA PHE A 110 10.45 25.18 -1.38
C PHE A 110 11.65 25.65 -0.56
N THR A 111 12.04 26.88 -0.80
CA THR A 111 13.25 27.60 -0.40
C THR A 111 13.81 27.37 0.99
N ASP A 112 13.01 26.95 1.95
CA ASP A 112 13.50 26.57 3.28
C ASP A 112 13.67 25.04 3.37
N ARG A 113 14.91 24.59 3.24
CA ARG A 113 15.27 23.17 3.35
C ARG A 113 15.10 22.60 4.75
N SER A 114 14.87 23.43 5.75
CA SER A 114 14.62 23.02 7.13
C SER A 114 13.19 22.55 7.34
N GLN A 115 12.25 22.89 6.45
CA GLN A 115 10.85 22.52 6.54
C GLN A 115 10.49 21.54 5.43
N ARG A 116 10.23 20.31 5.79
CA ARG A 116 9.67 19.31 4.88
C ARG A 116 8.26 19.73 4.45
N GLN A 117 8.02 19.78 3.15
CA GLN A 117 6.69 20.03 2.63
C GLN A 117 5.84 18.75 2.64
N PRO A 118 4.53 18.83 2.92
CA PRO A 118 3.64 17.69 2.84
C PRO A 118 3.64 17.07 1.45
N VAL A 119 3.56 15.75 1.38
CA VAL A 119 3.42 15.02 0.12
C VAL A 119 1.98 15.19 -0.38
N LEU A 120 1.84 15.51 -1.66
CA LEU A 120 0.56 15.54 -2.37
C LEU A 120 0.41 14.28 -3.20
N PHE A 121 -0.73 13.63 -3.09
CA PHE A 121 -1.07 12.42 -3.85
C PHE A 121 -2.06 12.77 -4.94
N PHE A 122 -1.62 12.75 -6.18
CA PHE A 122 -2.46 13.09 -7.33
C PHE A 122 -3.23 11.88 -7.82
N LYS A 123 -4.43 12.09 -8.37
CA LYS A 123 -5.28 11.02 -8.89
C LYS A 123 -4.70 10.35 -10.16
N ASP A 124 -3.95 11.10 -10.96
CA ASP A 124 -3.31 10.60 -12.17
C ASP A 124 -2.14 11.49 -12.61
N HIS A 125 -1.40 11.03 -13.61
CA HIS A 125 -0.25 11.75 -14.16
C HIS A 125 -0.64 13.08 -14.82
N LYS A 126 -1.82 13.15 -15.45
CA LYS A 126 -2.31 14.37 -16.10
C LYS A 126 -2.50 15.47 -15.06
N ALA A 127 -3.10 15.14 -13.92
CA ALA A 127 -3.30 16.10 -12.83
C ALA A 127 -1.97 16.67 -12.31
N ILE A 128 -0.91 15.87 -12.23
CA ILE A 128 0.45 16.36 -11.90
C ILE A 128 0.92 17.37 -12.95
N MET A 129 0.81 17.00 -14.23
CA MET A 129 1.30 17.85 -15.32
C MET A 129 0.53 19.16 -15.42
N ASP A 130 -0.77 19.15 -15.26
CA ASP A 130 -1.62 20.34 -15.29
C ASP A 130 -1.20 21.33 -14.19
N VAL A 131 -0.92 20.83 -12.98
CA VAL A 131 -0.44 21.68 -11.87
C VAL A 131 0.97 22.20 -12.11
N CYS A 132 1.87 21.38 -12.65
CA CYS A 132 3.26 21.79 -12.94
C CYS A 132 3.35 22.85 -14.04
N GLN A 133 2.32 23.02 -14.86
CA GLN A 133 2.24 24.04 -15.91
C GLN A 133 1.63 25.37 -15.44
N ALA A 134 1.18 25.46 -14.19
CA ALA A 134 0.61 26.68 -13.65
C ALA A 134 1.67 27.80 -13.58
N GLU A 135 1.30 29.02 -14.00
CA GLU A 135 2.20 30.19 -13.96
C GLU A 135 2.68 30.50 -12.53
N ASP A 136 1.78 30.34 -11.54
CA ASP A 136 2.11 30.44 -10.11
C ASP A 136 2.01 29.04 -9.47
N LEU A 137 3.05 28.23 -9.64
CA LEU A 137 3.10 26.91 -9.06
C LEU A 137 3.01 26.91 -7.52
N PRO A 138 3.74 27.77 -6.77
CA PRO A 138 3.64 27.84 -5.32
C PRO A 138 2.23 28.18 -4.82
N GLY A 139 1.58 29.16 -5.43
CA GLY A 139 0.21 29.55 -5.09
C GLY A 139 -0.79 28.46 -5.40
N SER A 140 -0.70 27.85 -6.57
CA SER A 140 -1.55 26.72 -6.99
C SER A 140 -1.45 25.54 -6.03
N LEU A 141 -0.25 25.20 -5.58
CA LEU A 141 -0.02 24.10 -4.65
C LEU A 141 -0.51 24.43 -3.24
N SER A 142 -0.35 25.66 -2.79
CA SER A 142 -0.89 26.10 -1.50
C SER A 142 -2.41 26.04 -1.50
N LYS A 143 -3.06 26.46 -2.58
CA LYS A 143 -4.50 26.35 -2.77
C LYS A 143 -4.97 24.90 -2.77
N LEU A 144 -4.33 24.04 -3.56
CA LEU A 144 -4.66 22.62 -3.63
C LEU A 144 -4.51 21.90 -2.26
N ARG A 145 -3.50 22.27 -1.47
CA ARG A 145 -3.34 21.74 -0.11
C ARG A 145 -4.50 22.13 0.79
N ALA A 146 -4.89 23.40 0.76
CA ALA A 146 -6.01 23.89 1.55
C ALA A 146 -7.32 23.20 1.15
N GLU A 147 -7.58 23.08 -0.14
CA GLU A 147 -8.77 22.40 -0.68
C GLU A 147 -8.80 20.92 -0.33
N ALA A 148 -7.66 20.22 -0.45
CA ALA A 148 -7.59 18.81 -0.06
C ALA A 148 -7.73 18.59 1.43
N LYS A 149 -7.21 19.50 2.26
CA LYS A 149 -7.39 19.45 3.71
C LYS A 149 -8.87 19.67 4.08
N ALA A 150 -9.55 20.61 3.44
CA ALA A 150 -11.00 20.80 3.58
C ALA A 150 -11.79 19.55 3.12
N ALA A 151 -11.37 18.91 2.02
CA ALA A 151 -11.95 17.68 1.53
C ALA A 151 -11.89 16.53 2.54
N GLN A 152 -10.78 16.39 3.22
CA GLN A 152 -10.60 15.36 4.27
C GLN A 152 -11.49 15.62 5.49
N GLN A 153 -11.95 16.85 5.67
CA GLN A 153 -12.87 17.25 6.73
C GLN A 153 -14.35 17.22 6.33
N GLY A 154 -14.65 16.88 5.08
CA GLY A 154 -16.02 16.75 4.56
C GLY A 154 -16.57 17.97 3.83
N ASP A 155 -15.78 19.02 3.66
CA ASP A 155 -16.22 20.33 3.10
C ASP A 155 -15.76 20.58 1.64
N ALA A 156 -15.49 19.55 0.86
CA ALA A 156 -14.83 19.74 -0.41
C ALA A 156 -15.68 19.65 -1.66
N PRO A 157 -15.28 20.33 -2.74
CA PRO A 157 -15.78 20.06 -4.08
C PRO A 157 -15.37 18.65 -4.54
N ALA A 158 -16.30 17.97 -5.21
CA ALA A 158 -16.19 16.54 -5.55
C ALA A 158 -15.10 16.16 -6.59
N ASP A 159 -14.40 17.12 -7.19
CA ASP A 159 -13.43 16.85 -8.27
C ASP A 159 -12.09 17.55 -8.09
N LEU A 160 -11.42 17.21 -6.99
CA LEU A 160 -10.04 17.67 -6.80
C LEU A 160 -9.05 16.85 -7.62
N PRO A 161 -7.96 17.46 -8.15
CA PRO A 161 -6.90 16.74 -8.86
C PRO A 161 -6.04 15.88 -7.91
N ILE A 162 -6.17 16.07 -6.60
CA ILE A 162 -5.42 15.33 -5.57
C ILE A 162 -6.34 14.45 -4.76
N LEU A 163 -5.83 13.27 -4.37
CA LEU A 163 -6.54 12.27 -3.56
C LEU A 163 -6.38 12.54 -2.07
N ALA A 164 -5.21 12.98 -1.66
CA ALA A 164 -4.87 13.20 -0.27
C ALA A 164 -3.68 14.15 -0.09
N VAL A 165 -3.55 14.70 1.10
CA VAL A 165 -2.38 15.42 1.58
C VAL A 165 -1.83 14.69 2.79
N GLU A 166 -0.51 14.60 2.91
CA GLU A 166 0.13 14.04 4.10
C GLU A 166 -0.33 14.82 5.35
N PRO A 167 -0.74 14.14 6.44
CA PRO A 167 -1.12 14.82 7.68
C PRO A 167 0.01 15.64 8.29
N ASP A 168 -0.32 16.74 8.96
CA ASP A 168 0.66 17.62 9.59
C ASP A 168 1.45 16.94 10.72
N ASP A 169 0.89 15.91 11.37
CA ASP A 169 1.49 15.13 12.45
C ASP A 169 2.53 14.11 11.97
N ALA A 170 2.54 13.77 10.67
CA ALA A 170 3.56 12.89 10.09
C ALA A 170 4.96 13.54 10.04
N GLN A 171 5.07 14.81 10.40
CA GLN A 171 6.33 15.57 10.35
C GLN A 171 7.21 15.40 11.61
N GLY A 172 6.77 14.65 12.61
CA GLY A 172 7.42 14.55 13.93
C GLY A 172 7.98 13.17 14.28
N ALA A 173 8.23 12.27 13.31
CA ALA A 173 8.77 10.94 13.60
C ALA A 173 10.10 10.69 12.90
#